data_1c99b51fdcfadc3b4bad42c73339a207
#
_entry.id   1c99b51fdcfadc3b4bad42c73339a207
#
_cell.length_a   1.000
_cell.length_b   1.000
_cell.length_c   1.000
_cell.angle_alpha   90.00
_cell.angle_beta   90.00
_cell.angle_gamma   90.00
#
_symmetry.space_group_name_H-M   'P 1'
#
loop_
_entity.id
_entity.type
_entity.pdbx_description
1 polymer ?
#
loop_
_entity_poly.entity_id
_entity_poly.type
_entity_poly.pdbx_seq_one_letter_code
_entity_poly.pdbx_strand_id
1 'polypeptide(L)'
;AQINGTTMPADTAMHTWQMVSVGKSPMAKKGMLFAGRVMAASGIDCLEDPDILRRAKEEKDRRTGGRSYDPPIPPEVMPRIPKENA
;
A
#
# COMPACT_ATOMS: atom_id res chain seq x y z
N ALA A 1 -2.36 3.34 -4.85
CA ALA A 1 -2.70 1.95 -5.20
C ALA A 1 -2.11 1.00 -4.17
N GLN A 2 -2.81 -0.06 -3.86
CA GLN A 2 -2.39 -1.06 -2.87
C GLN A 2 -2.56 -2.46 -3.45
N ILE A 3 -1.54 -3.29 -3.31
CA ILE A 3 -1.56 -4.68 -3.73
C ILE A 3 -1.48 -5.55 -2.49
N ASN A 4 -2.52 -6.33 -2.24
CA ASN A 4 -2.64 -7.19 -1.07
C ASN A 4 -2.82 -8.66 -1.46
N GLY A 5 -2.52 -9.55 -0.55
CA GLY A 5 -2.90 -10.95 -0.63
C GLY A 5 -2.09 -11.83 -1.57
N THR A 6 -0.94 -11.34 -2.05
CA THR A 6 -0.08 -12.11 -2.96
C THR A 6 0.98 -12.96 -2.25
N THR A 7 1.16 -12.75 -0.95
CA THR A 7 2.29 -13.33 -0.19
C THR A 7 1.89 -14.37 0.83
N MET A 8 0.61 -14.72 0.91
CA MET A 8 0.09 -15.62 1.91
C MET A 8 -0.99 -16.54 1.35
N PRO A 9 -1.21 -17.73 1.94
CA PRO A 9 -2.35 -18.58 1.60
C PRO A 9 -3.68 -17.86 1.83
N ALA A 10 -4.71 -18.26 1.07
CA ALA A 10 -6.07 -17.79 1.31
C ALA A 10 -6.47 -18.05 2.79
N ASP A 11 -7.29 -17.17 3.32
CA ASP A 11 -7.79 -17.23 4.70
C ASP A 11 -6.73 -17.11 5.80
N THR A 12 -5.50 -16.69 5.48
CA THR A 12 -4.51 -16.34 6.50
C THR A 12 -4.95 -15.06 7.21
N ALA A 13 -5.16 -15.15 8.51
CA ALA A 13 -5.57 -13.99 9.31
C ALA A 13 -4.44 -12.97 9.42
N MET A 14 -4.79 -11.70 9.21
CA MET A 14 -3.86 -10.58 9.38
C MET A 14 -3.48 -10.41 10.85
N HIS A 15 -2.30 -9.90 11.11
CA HIS A 15 -1.81 -9.63 12.47
C HIS A 15 -1.75 -10.87 13.38
N THR A 16 -1.37 -12.01 12.80
CA THR A 16 -1.23 -13.29 13.49
C THR A 16 0.18 -13.87 13.33
N TRP A 17 0.53 -14.83 14.18
CA TRP A 17 1.80 -15.55 14.05
C TRP A 17 1.85 -16.38 12.75
N GLN A 18 0.70 -16.86 12.26
CA GLN A 18 0.61 -17.58 10.99
C GLN A 18 1.06 -16.70 9.83
N MET A 19 0.65 -15.44 9.80
CA MET A 19 1.07 -14.48 8.79
C MET A 19 2.58 -14.24 8.85
N VAL A 20 3.15 -14.08 10.04
CA VAL A 20 4.59 -13.93 10.21
C VAL A 20 5.33 -15.18 9.74
N SER A 21 4.83 -16.36 10.06
CA SER A 21 5.42 -17.64 9.66
C SER A 21 5.53 -17.80 8.15
N VAL A 22 4.50 -17.41 7.38
CA VAL A 22 4.52 -17.53 5.92
C VAL A 22 5.40 -16.48 5.24
N GLY A 23 5.77 -15.41 5.93
CA GLY A 23 6.53 -14.31 5.36
C GLY A 23 7.93 -14.67 4.84
N LYS A 24 8.51 -15.77 5.30
CA LYS A 24 9.79 -16.32 4.81
C LYS A 24 9.62 -17.49 3.84
N SER A 25 8.41 -17.87 3.52
CA SER A 25 8.13 -19.01 2.64
C SER A 25 8.49 -18.70 1.19
N PRO A 26 8.74 -19.73 0.35
CA PRO A 26 8.90 -19.54 -1.09
C PRO A 26 7.68 -18.89 -1.74
N MET A 27 6.49 -19.17 -1.25
CA MET A 27 5.24 -18.53 -1.69
C MET A 27 5.28 -17.00 -1.46
N ALA A 28 5.68 -16.57 -0.28
CA ALA A 28 5.78 -15.15 0.05
C ALA A 28 6.81 -14.44 -0.85
N LYS A 29 7.94 -15.07 -1.12
CA LYS A 29 8.97 -14.52 -2.04
C LYS A 29 8.46 -14.38 -3.46
N LYS A 30 7.76 -15.40 -3.99
CA LYS A 30 7.13 -15.32 -5.31
C LYS A 30 6.07 -14.23 -5.37
N GLY A 31 5.23 -14.14 -4.35
CA GLY A 31 4.20 -13.11 -4.24
C GLY A 31 4.79 -11.71 -4.19
N MET A 32 5.86 -11.51 -3.44
CA MET A 32 6.58 -10.23 -3.38
C MET A 32 7.14 -9.82 -4.75
N LEU A 33 7.78 -10.73 -5.45
CA LEU A 33 8.32 -10.45 -6.80
C LEU A 33 7.20 -10.17 -7.80
N PHE A 34 6.12 -10.92 -7.73
CA PHE A 34 4.94 -10.69 -8.57
C PHE A 34 4.32 -9.31 -8.31
N ALA A 35 4.13 -8.96 -7.04
CA ALA A 35 3.63 -7.64 -6.65
C ALA A 35 4.54 -6.51 -7.15
N GLY A 36 5.84 -6.68 -7.05
CA GLY A 36 6.83 -5.73 -7.58
C GLY A 36 6.69 -5.53 -9.10
N ARG A 37 6.49 -6.62 -9.83
CA ARG A 37 6.25 -6.55 -11.30
C ARG A 37 4.95 -5.83 -11.63
N VAL A 38 3.87 -6.12 -10.91
CA VAL A 38 2.59 -5.44 -11.12
C VAL A 38 2.70 -3.95 -10.83
N MET A 39 3.39 -3.57 -9.76
CA MET A 39 3.63 -2.17 -9.43
C MET A 39 4.45 -1.46 -10.50
N ALA A 40 5.52 -2.08 -10.98
CA ALA A 40 6.34 -1.54 -12.05
C ALA A 40 5.55 -1.38 -13.36
N ALA A 41 4.78 -2.39 -13.76
CA ALA A 41 3.92 -2.31 -14.94
C ALA A 41 2.87 -1.21 -14.81
N SER A 42 2.25 -1.07 -13.65
CA SER A 42 1.30 0.03 -13.38
C SER A 42 1.95 1.41 -13.48
N GLY A 43 3.19 1.54 -13.01
CA GLY A 43 3.97 2.76 -13.17
C GLY A 43 4.25 3.10 -14.63
N ILE A 44 4.61 2.11 -15.43
CA ILE A 44 4.83 2.27 -16.87
C ILE A 44 3.53 2.69 -17.57
N ASP A 45 2.41 2.05 -17.27
CA ASP A 45 1.11 2.41 -17.82
C ASP A 45 0.75 3.88 -17.53
N CYS A 46 1.00 4.32 -16.30
CA CYS A 46 0.76 5.72 -15.91
C CYS A 46 1.67 6.72 -16.66
N LEU A 47 2.91 6.32 -16.98
CA LEU A 47 3.84 7.15 -17.75
C LEU A 47 3.48 7.21 -19.23
N GLU A 48 3.00 6.11 -19.79
CA GLU A 48 2.62 6.01 -21.20
C GLU A 48 1.25 6.62 -21.49
N ASP A 49 0.32 6.53 -20.53
CA ASP A 49 -1.03 7.09 -20.64
C ASP A 49 -1.35 8.04 -19.48
N PRO A 50 -1.07 9.34 -19.63
CA PRO A 50 -1.38 10.36 -18.62
C PRO A 50 -2.88 10.45 -18.26
N ASP A 51 -3.76 9.95 -19.13
CA ASP A 51 -5.21 9.95 -18.89
C ASP A 51 -5.60 9.07 -17.69
N ILE A 52 -4.82 8.04 -17.42
CA ILE A 52 -5.01 7.17 -16.23
C ILE A 52 -4.95 8.01 -14.94
N LEU A 53 -3.94 8.85 -14.81
CA LEU A 53 -3.76 9.71 -13.63
C LEU A 53 -4.85 10.78 -13.55
N ARG A 54 -5.25 11.35 -14.68
CA ARG A 54 -6.34 12.32 -14.74
C ARG A 54 -7.66 11.70 -14.23
N ARG A 55 -8.04 10.55 -14.76
CA ARG A 55 -9.25 9.83 -14.34
C ARG A 55 -9.21 9.39 -12.88
N ALA A 56 -8.06 8.95 -12.39
CA ALA A 56 -7.88 8.57 -10.99
C ALA A 56 -8.07 9.78 -10.06
N LYS A 57 -7.54 10.95 -10.45
CA LYS A 57 -7.71 12.18 -9.69
C LYS A 57 -9.16 12.64 -9.69
N GLU A 58 -9.83 12.62 -10.84
CA GLU A 58 -11.25 12.97 -10.95
C GLU A 58 -12.12 12.06 -10.09
N GLU A 59 -11.85 10.76 -10.07
CA GLU A 59 -12.59 9.85 -9.23
C GLU A 59 -12.35 10.10 -7.74
N LYS A 60 -11.11 10.37 -7.34
CA LYS A 60 -10.80 10.76 -5.97
C LYS A 60 -11.57 12.02 -5.57
N ASP A 61 -11.54 13.06 -6.40
CA ASP A 61 -12.20 14.31 -6.12
C ASP A 61 -13.74 14.14 -6.03
N ARG A 62 -14.31 13.30 -6.87
CA ARG A 62 -15.72 12.92 -6.81
C ARG A 62 -16.05 12.17 -5.50
N ARG A 63 -15.23 11.22 -5.08
CA ARG A 63 -15.45 10.44 -3.84
C ARG A 63 -15.30 11.29 -2.59
N THR A 64 -14.39 12.22 -2.58
CA THR A 64 -14.17 13.12 -1.45
C THR A 64 -15.16 14.29 -1.42
N GLY A 65 -15.92 14.51 -2.52
CA GLY A 65 -16.84 15.64 -2.64
C GLY A 65 -16.16 17.00 -2.60
N GLY A 66 -14.89 17.07 -3.03
CA GLY A 66 -14.07 18.28 -3.02
C GLY A 66 -13.62 18.73 -1.62
N ARG A 67 -13.85 17.90 -0.58
CA ARG A 67 -13.40 18.20 0.77
C ARG A 67 -11.90 18.02 0.91
N SER A 68 -11.24 18.94 1.61
CA SER A 68 -9.86 18.75 2.04
C SER A 68 -9.77 17.66 3.10
N TYR A 69 -8.64 16.98 3.14
CA TYR A 69 -8.37 16.01 4.19
C TYR A 69 -8.14 16.73 5.52
N ASP A 70 -8.91 16.35 6.53
CA ASP A 70 -8.76 16.81 7.90
C ASP A 70 -8.07 15.71 8.71
N PRO A 71 -6.78 15.87 9.04
CA PRO A 71 -6.05 14.84 9.78
C PRO A 71 -6.64 14.63 11.17
N PRO A 72 -6.90 13.38 11.59
CA PRO A 72 -7.43 13.10 12.93
C PRO A 72 -6.38 13.30 14.03
N ILE A 73 -5.11 13.46 13.66
CA ILE A 73 -4.02 13.70 14.59
C ILE A 73 -3.77 15.21 14.67
N PRO A 74 -3.87 15.82 15.85
CA PRO A 74 -3.61 17.24 16.01
C PRO A 74 -2.20 17.63 15.56
N PRO A 75 -2.01 18.83 14.95
CA PRO A 75 -0.72 19.27 14.39
C PRO A 75 0.44 19.29 15.40
N GLU A 76 0.14 19.46 16.68
CA GLU A 76 1.12 19.48 17.76
C GLU A 76 1.63 18.11 18.18
N VAL A 77 0.97 17.04 17.73
CA VAL A 77 1.38 15.67 18.05
C VAL A 77 2.46 15.23 17.08
N MET A 78 3.69 15.20 17.58
CA MET A 78 4.83 14.73 16.79
C MET A 78 4.99 13.21 16.87
N PRO A 79 5.47 12.56 15.79
CA PRO A 79 5.81 11.15 15.83
C PRO A 79 6.82 10.85 16.93
N ARG A 80 6.62 9.75 17.65
CA ARG A 80 7.64 9.26 18.60
C ARG A 80 8.81 8.71 17.81
N ILE A 81 9.90 9.45 17.79
CA ILE A 81 11.16 8.95 17.26
C ILE A 81 11.77 8.06 18.36
N PRO A 82 12.07 6.78 18.08
CA PRO A 82 12.78 5.94 19.02
C PRO A 82 14.08 6.65 19.42
N LYS A 83 14.31 6.83 20.70
CA LYS A 83 15.64 7.27 21.16
C LYS A 83 16.61 6.16 20.79
N GLU A 84 17.67 6.48 20.08
CA GLU A 84 18.80 5.55 19.95
C GLU A 84 19.19 5.15 21.37
N ASN A 85 19.09 3.86 21.65
CA ASN A 85 19.65 3.33 22.88
C ASN A 85 21.17 3.52 22.77
N ALA A 86 21.64 4.43 23.51
CA ALA A 86 23.06 4.65 23.65
C ALA A 86 23.73 3.39 24.24
#